data_bfe9527ac9db409dc01e8e4e42008bb9
#
_entry.id   bfe9527ac9db409dc01e8e4e42008bb9
#
_cell.length_a   1.000
_cell.length_b   1.000
_cell.length_c   1.000
_cell.angle_alpha   90.00
_cell.angle_beta   90.00
_cell.angle_gamma   90.00
#
_symmetry.space_group_name_H-M   'P 1'
#
loop_
_entity.id
_entity.type
_entity.pdbx_description
1 polymer ?
#
loop_
_entity_poly.entity_id
_entity_poly.type
_entity_poly.pdbx_seq_one_letter_code
_entity_poly.pdbx_strand_id
1 'polypeptide(L)'
;VNDGTVKKVKNRFMLKGIKTHDVRKREKYTREIIKKYKEKIKLLKKVPWVKMIAITGSVANYDAEEGADIDLLIITEKNRLWITRGFVFLILKIINELPKDKSKRKICPNIFLDESNMAWSEKKRNLYVAQNILSVQPFSWRDNIYFRFLNENNWIKKYYKNFNLNYEDKKTESKRDSSLMISLENIARKKEIKYMEKDITTEIVNPKLIHFNKNDSTKKILSRYKEILKKYQNSQK
;
A
#
# COMPACT_ATOMS: atom_id res chain seq x y z
N VAL A 1 13.96 -16.86 22.24
CA VAL A 1 13.90 -16.17 23.54
C VAL A 1 14.83 -16.87 24.53
N ASN A 2 14.97 -18.18 24.41
CA ASN A 2 15.80 -18.99 25.35
C ASN A 2 17.33 -18.79 25.18
N ASP A 3 17.79 -18.27 24.04
CA ASP A 3 19.20 -18.00 23.74
C ASP A 3 19.66 -16.58 24.13
N GLY A 4 18.83 -15.83 24.79
CA GLY A 4 19.13 -14.46 25.25
C GLY A 4 19.26 -13.39 24.19
N THR A 5 19.02 -13.71 22.91
CA THR A 5 19.19 -12.79 21.78
C THR A 5 17.96 -11.91 21.57
N VAL A 6 16.80 -12.42 21.94
CA VAL A 6 15.53 -11.71 21.89
C VAL A 6 15.02 -11.47 23.30
N LYS A 7 14.72 -10.24 23.65
CA LYS A 7 14.04 -9.89 24.90
C LYS A 7 12.59 -9.51 24.65
N LYS A 8 11.72 -9.97 25.54
CA LYS A 8 10.33 -9.55 25.58
C LYS A 8 10.22 -8.30 26.45
N VAL A 9 9.68 -7.23 25.89
CA VAL A 9 9.40 -5.99 26.60
C VAL A 9 7.89 -5.73 26.47
N LYS A 10 7.15 -5.96 27.55
CA LYS A 10 5.68 -6.00 27.56
C LYS A 10 5.17 -7.04 26.55
N ASN A 11 4.32 -6.66 25.59
CA ASN A 11 3.79 -7.56 24.55
C ASN A 11 4.58 -7.53 23.23
N ARG A 12 5.84 -7.07 23.26
CA ARG A 12 6.68 -6.97 22.06
C ARG A 12 7.98 -7.71 22.25
N PHE A 13 8.51 -8.22 21.15
CA PHE A 13 9.83 -8.83 21.11
C PHE A 13 10.82 -7.88 20.43
N MET A 14 12.03 -7.80 20.95
CA MET A 14 13.08 -6.98 20.37
C MET A 14 14.44 -7.69 20.45
N LEU A 15 15.30 -7.45 19.49
CA LEU A 15 16.66 -7.95 19.51
C LEU A 15 17.47 -7.20 20.57
N LYS A 16 18.28 -7.95 21.34
CA LYS A 16 19.18 -7.37 22.33
C LYS A 16 20.25 -6.50 21.63
N GLY A 17 20.55 -5.35 22.21
CA GLY A 17 21.59 -4.45 21.65
C GLY A 17 21.13 -3.53 20.51
N ILE A 18 19.89 -3.62 20.02
CA ILE A 18 19.37 -2.68 19.04
C ILE A 18 18.72 -1.51 19.76
N LYS A 19 19.15 -0.27 19.42
CA LYS A 19 18.42 0.94 19.82
C LYS A 19 17.07 0.96 19.08
N THR A 20 16.00 0.99 19.84
CA THR A 20 14.64 1.16 19.29
C THR A 20 14.23 2.62 19.40
N HIS A 21 13.48 3.09 18.41
CA HIS A 21 12.76 4.35 18.53
C HIS A 21 11.61 4.25 19.54
N ASP A 22 11.05 5.39 19.94
CA ASP A 22 9.91 5.42 20.83
C ASP A 22 8.64 4.95 20.10
N VAL A 23 8.40 3.63 20.18
CA VAL A 23 7.24 2.97 19.55
C VAL A 23 5.92 3.57 20.01
N ARG A 24 5.81 3.96 21.31
CA ARG A 24 4.56 4.53 21.82
C ARG A 24 4.27 5.90 21.22
N LYS A 25 5.32 6.74 21.08
CA LYS A 25 5.18 8.04 20.44
C LYS A 25 4.71 7.88 19.01
N ARG A 26 5.29 6.95 18.24
CA ARG A 26 4.89 6.67 16.86
C ARG A 26 3.47 6.09 16.75
N GLU A 27 3.09 5.17 17.62
CA GLU A 27 1.71 4.66 17.67
C GLU A 27 0.69 5.76 17.96
N LYS A 28 0.97 6.60 18.95
CA LYS A 28 0.10 7.73 19.31
C LYS A 28 -0.07 8.67 18.12
N TYR A 29 1.05 9.10 17.52
CA TYR A 29 1.03 9.97 16.35
C TYR A 29 0.24 9.34 15.19
N THR A 30 0.47 8.03 14.91
CA THR A 30 -0.25 7.31 13.86
C THR A 30 -1.76 7.33 14.08
N ARG A 31 -2.23 7.09 15.30
CA ARG A 31 -3.66 7.15 15.63
C ARG A 31 -4.24 8.55 15.46
N GLU A 32 -3.49 9.56 15.85
CA GLU A 32 -3.89 10.98 15.72
C GLU A 32 -4.01 11.38 14.24
N ILE A 33 -3.03 11.04 13.39
CA ILE A 33 -3.07 11.37 11.96
C ILE A 33 -4.21 10.63 11.24
N ILE A 34 -4.43 9.34 11.52
CA ILE A 34 -5.57 8.60 10.97
C ILE A 34 -6.88 9.27 11.39
N LYS A 35 -7.06 9.58 12.67
CA LYS A 35 -8.27 10.24 13.18
C LYS A 35 -8.51 11.59 12.49
N LYS A 36 -7.45 12.40 12.35
CA LYS A 36 -7.51 13.73 11.72
C LYS A 36 -7.98 13.67 10.26
N TYR A 37 -7.51 12.69 9.48
CA TYR A 37 -7.77 12.63 8.04
C TYR A 37 -8.88 11.64 7.67
N LYS A 38 -9.46 10.92 8.63
CA LYS A 38 -10.48 9.89 8.42
C LYS A 38 -11.63 10.35 7.53
N GLU A 39 -12.23 11.51 7.83
CA GLU A 39 -13.39 11.99 7.08
C GLU A 39 -13.00 12.42 5.66
N LYS A 40 -11.81 12.99 5.47
CA LYS A 40 -11.29 13.34 4.15
C LYS A 40 -11.06 12.11 3.28
N ILE A 41 -10.48 11.05 3.86
CA ILE A 41 -10.28 9.77 3.14
C ILE A 41 -11.63 9.13 2.79
N LYS A 42 -12.63 9.22 3.67
CA LYS A 42 -13.98 8.72 3.39
C LYS A 42 -14.63 9.37 2.14
N LEU A 43 -14.28 10.61 1.80
CA LEU A 43 -14.83 11.25 0.61
C LEU A 43 -14.39 10.53 -0.67
N LEU A 44 -13.21 9.92 -0.68
CA LEU A 44 -12.68 9.23 -1.86
C LEU A 44 -13.52 8.00 -2.23
N LYS A 45 -14.22 7.37 -1.26
CA LYS A 45 -15.12 6.26 -1.54
C LYS A 45 -16.37 6.66 -2.33
N LYS A 46 -16.66 7.97 -2.45
CA LYS A 46 -17.78 8.47 -3.26
C LYS A 46 -17.52 8.35 -4.76
N VAL A 47 -16.27 8.13 -5.17
CA VAL A 47 -15.97 7.81 -6.58
C VAL A 47 -16.55 6.44 -6.90
N PRO A 48 -17.46 6.32 -7.88
CA PRO A 48 -18.28 5.11 -8.10
C PRO A 48 -17.46 3.83 -8.28
N TRP A 49 -16.31 3.96 -8.95
CA TRP A 49 -15.45 2.83 -9.33
C TRP A 49 -14.39 2.46 -8.28
N VAL A 50 -14.37 3.11 -7.14
CA VAL A 50 -13.50 2.72 -6.01
C VAL A 50 -14.08 1.45 -5.38
N LYS A 51 -13.31 0.35 -5.42
CA LYS A 51 -13.63 -0.93 -4.77
C LYS A 51 -13.00 -1.04 -3.39
N MET A 52 -11.78 -0.54 -3.21
CA MET A 52 -11.09 -0.52 -1.92
C MET A 52 -10.26 0.75 -1.76
N ILE A 53 -10.25 1.26 -0.57
CA ILE A 53 -9.25 2.21 -0.07
C ILE A 53 -8.58 1.53 1.11
N ALA A 54 -7.26 1.46 1.10
CA ALA A 54 -6.49 0.91 2.20
C ALA A 54 -5.31 1.81 2.54
N ILE A 55 -4.93 1.84 3.80
CA ILE A 55 -3.74 2.52 4.28
C ILE A 55 -2.55 1.56 4.13
N THR A 56 -1.41 2.10 3.69
CA THR A 56 -0.15 1.36 3.51
C THR A 56 1.00 2.08 4.22
N GLY A 57 2.22 1.60 4.05
CA GLY A 57 3.42 2.26 4.56
C GLY A 57 3.55 2.28 6.09
N SER A 58 4.20 3.30 6.61
CA SER A 58 4.50 3.43 8.04
C SER A 58 3.24 3.60 8.89
N VAL A 59 2.24 4.31 8.36
CA VAL A 59 0.95 4.53 9.03
C VAL A 59 0.20 3.21 9.21
N ALA A 60 0.22 2.32 8.23
CA ALA A 60 -0.40 0.99 8.35
C ALA A 60 0.29 0.12 9.42
N ASN A 61 1.58 0.30 9.63
CA ASN A 61 2.35 -0.43 10.64
C ASN A 61 2.33 0.21 12.03
N TYR A 62 1.58 1.29 12.24
CA TYR A 62 1.60 2.09 13.46
C TYR A 62 3.00 2.59 13.84
N ASP A 63 3.82 2.89 12.84
CA ASP A 63 5.23 3.29 12.98
C ASP A 63 5.54 4.64 12.28
N ALA A 64 4.54 5.50 12.15
CA ALA A 64 4.69 6.78 11.50
C ALA A 64 5.53 7.77 12.34
N GLU A 65 6.48 8.42 11.70
CA GLU A 65 7.20 9.55 12.27
C GLU A 65 6.36 10.81 12.23
N GLU A 66 6.71 11.77 13.08
CA GLU A 66 6.06 13.07 13.05
C GLU A 66 6.26 13.74 11.68
N GLY A 67 5.19 14.22 11.11
CA GLY A 67 5.20 14.78 9.75
C GLY A 67 4.91 13.78 8.63
N ALA A 68 4.87 12.47 8.89
CA ALA A 68 4.55 11.46 7.88
C ALA A 68 3.21 11.75 7.18
N ASP A 69 3.11 11.31 5.93
CA ASP A 69 1.90 11.28 5.13
C ASP A 69 1.17 9.93 5.27
N ILE A 70 -0.06 9.89 4.81
CA ILE A 70 -0.89 8.68 4.78
C ILE A 70 -0.86 8.14 3.36
N ASP A 71 -0.11 7.08 3.16
CA ASP A 71 -0.04 6.36 1.89
C ASP A 71 -1.30 5.53 1.68
N LEU A 72 -1.95 5.69 0.53
CA LEU A 72 -3.15 4.94 0.17
C LEU A 72 -2.91 4.00 -1.00
N LEU A 73 -3.45 2.79 -0.86
CA LEU A 73 -3.69 1.85 -1.93
C LEU A 73 -5.17 1.89 -2.29
N ILE A 74 -5.46 2.11 -3.57
CA ILE A 74 -6.83 2.16 -4.09
C ILE A 74 -6.99 1.08 -5.14
N ILE A 75 -7.98 0.19 -4.95
CA ILE A 75 -8.39 -0.79 -5.96
C ILE A 75 -9.63 -0.27 -6.64
N THR A 76 -9.64 -0.31 -7.96
CA THR A 76 -10.71 0.19 -8.81
C THR A 76 -11.42 -0.95 -9.51
N GLU A 77 -12.63 -0.68 -9.99
CA GLU A 77 -13.29 -1.57 -10.95
C GLU A 77 -12.40 -1.80 -12.17
N LYS A 78 -12.62 -2.94 -12.82
CA LYS A 78 -11.96 -3.31 -14.08
C LYS A 78 -12.10 -2.20 -15.11
N ASN A 79 -10.98 -1.84 -15.74
CA ASN A 79 -10.90 -0.81 -16.79
C ASN A 79 -11.40 0.58 -16.34
N ARG A 80 -11.18 0.95 -15.05
CA ARG A 80 -11.59 2.24 -14.47
C ARG A 80 -10.47 2.91 -13.66
N LEU A 81 -9.24 2.43 -13.78
CA LEU A 81 -8.13 2.90 -12.95
C LEU A 81 -7.83 4.38 -13.19
N TRP A 82 -7.71 4.79 -14.44
CA TRP A 82 -7.26 6.14 -14.80
C TRP A 82 -8.32 7.19 -14.56
N ILE A 83 -9.56 6.90 -14.94
CA ILE A 83 -10.67 7.80 -14.65
C ILE A 83 -10.92 7.93 -13.15
N THR A 84 -10.83 6.83 -12.41
CA THR A 84 -10.94 6.84 -10.94
C THR A 84 -9.85 7.68 -10.32
N ARG A 85 -8.60 7.51 -10.77
CA ARG A 85 -7.48 8.29 -10.28
C ARG A 85 -7.70 9.79 -10.52
N GLY A 86 -8.15 10.18 -11.70
CA GLY A 86 -8.49 11.57 -12.00
C GLY A 86 -9.52 12.14 -11.02
N PHE A 87 -10.60 11.42 -10.75
CA PHE A 87 -11.62 11.85 -9.77
C PHE A 87 -11.09 11.89 -8.33
N VAL A 88 -10.26 10.94 -7.92
CA VAL A 88 -9.61 10.95 -6.60
C VAL A 88 -8.77 12.22 -6.43
N PHE A 89 -7.93 12.56 -7.41
CA PHE A 89 -7.13 13.78 -7.35
C PHE A 89 -7.98 15.05 -7.43
N LEU A 90 -9.08 15.04 -8.19
CA LEU A 90 -10.03 16.15 -8.21
C LEU A 90 -10.65 16.38 -6.83
N ILE A 91 -11.11 15.34 -6.15
CA ILE A 91 -11.64 15.45 -4.79
C ILE A 91 -10.56 16.00 -3.85
N LEU A 92 -9.35 15.45 -3.86
CA LEU A 92 -8.25 15.92 -3.03
C LEU A 92 -7.93 17.40 -3.28
N LYS A 93 -8.04 17.87 -4.53
CA LYS A 93 -7.88 19.29 -4.88
C LYS A 93 -9.00 20.14 -4.27
N ILE A 94 -10.26 19.71 -4.39
CA ILE A 94 -11.42 20.44 -3.85
C ILE A 94 -11.33 20.58 -2.32
N ILE A 95 -10.86 19.55 -1.63
CA ILE A 95 -10.71 19.58 -0.16
C ILE A 95 -9.37 20.13 0.32
N ASN A 96 -8.61 20.79 -0.56
CA ASN A 96 -7.30 21.41 -0.30
C ASN A 96 -6.23 20.46 0.27
N GLU A 97 -6.24 19.18 -0.15
CA GLU A 97 -5.22 18.19 0.21
C GLU A 97 -4.14 17.99 -0.88
N LEU A 98 -4.13 18.85 -1.90
CA LEU A 98 -3.08 18.92 -2.92
C LEU A 98 -2.34 20.25 -2.88
N PRO A 99 -1.52 20.50 -1.85
CA PRO A 99 -0.72 21.72 -1.79
C PRO A 99 0.29 21.79 -2.95
N LYS A 100 0.68 23.01 -3.36
CA LYS A 100 1.71 23.22 -4.39
C LYS A 100 3.04 22.57 -3.99
N ASP A 101 3.41 22.71 -2.73
CA ASP A 101 4.56 22.02 -2.14
C ASP A 101 4.17 20.57 -1.84
N LYS A 102 4.67 19.64 -2.65
CA LYS A 102 4.38 18.20 -2.53
C LYS A 102 4.82 17.61 -1.18
N SER A 103 5.82 18.19 -0.50
CA SER A 103 6.29 17.73 0.82
C SER A 103 5.26 17.97 1.94
N LYS A 104 4.33 18.89 1.73
CA LYS A 104 3.25 19.20 2.68
C LYS A 104 2.00 18.34 2.48
N ARG A 105 1.99 17.48 1.46
CA ARG A 105 0.86 16.59 1.19
C ARG A 105 0.74 15.57 2.32
N LYS A 106 -0.48 15.36 2.82
CA LYS A 106 -0.76 14.43 3.92
C LYS A 106 -1.55 13.21 3.51
N ILE A 107 -2.29 13.27 2.41
CA ILE A 107 -2.98 12.12 1.81
C ILE A 107 -2.30 11.83 0.48
N CYS A 108 -1.62 10.68 0.39
CA CYS A 108 -0.84 10.28 -0.76
C CYS A 108 -1.40 8.99 -1.38
N PRO A 109 -2.27 9.06 -2.40
CA PRO A 109 -2.68 7.89 -3.16
C PRO A 109 -1.51 7.40 -4.02
N ASN A 110 -0.70 6.50 -3.46
CA ASN A 110 0.55 6.04 -4.06
C ASN A 110 0.37 4.82 -4.96
N ILE A 111 -0.67 4.00 -4.68
CA ILE A 111 -0.89 2.76 -5.40
C ILE A 111 -2.32 2.72 -5.92
N PHE A 112 -2.47 2.52 -7.23
CA PHE A 112 -3.75 2.21 -7.87
C PHE A 112 -3.65 0.87 -8.57
N LEU A 113 -4.60 -0.01 -8.28
CA LEU A 113 -4.74 -1.34 -8.89
C LEU A 113 -6.10 -1.45 -9.58
N ASP A 114 -6.10 -1.98 -10.78
CA ASP A 114 -7.30 -2.49 -11.43
C ASP A 114 -7.65 -3.85 -10.80
N GLU A 115 -8.92 -4.10 -10.47
CA GLU A 115 -9.34 -5.36 -9.84
C GLU A 115 -9.06 -6.61 -10.69
N SER A 116 -8.73 -6.47 -11.96
CA SER A 116 -8.32 -7.56 -12.83
C SER A 116 -6.82 -7.82 -12.81
N ASN A 117 -6.04 -7.05 -12.02
CA ASN A 117 -4.58 -7.17 -11.94
C ASN A 117 -4.06 -6.77 -10.55
N MET A 118 -4.44 -7.52 -9.54
CA MET A 118 -4.07 -7.22 -8.14
C MET A 118 -2.84 -8.00 -7.65
N ALA A 119 -2.41 -9.02 -8.40
CA ALA A 119 -1.24 -9.82 -8.05
C ALA A 119 0.07 -9.08 -8.32
N TRP A 120 0.98 -9.07 -7.35
CA TRP A 120 2.35 -8.60 -7.59
C TRP A 120 3.09 -9.54 -8.55
N SER A 121 3.79 -8.95 -9.53
CA SER A 121 4.58 -9.70 -10.50
C SER A 121 5.68 -10.53 -9.81
N GLU A 122 5.99 -11.71 -10.33
CA GLU A 122 6.96 -12.63 -9.73
C GLU A 122 8.33 -12.00 -9.47
N LYS A 123 8.80 -11.17 -10.39
CA LYS A 123 10.09 -10.46 -10.29
C LYS A 123 10.16 -9.50 -9.08
N LYS A 124 9.02 -9.08 -8.56
CA LYS A 124 8.91 -8.17 -7.40
C LYS A 124 8.60 -8.92 -6.09
N ARG A 125 8.34 -10.24 -6.13
CA ARG A 125 7.99 -11.03 -4.94
C ARG A 125 9.22 -11.27 -4.06
N ASN A 126 9.18 -10.78 -2.85
CA ASN A 126 10.22 -10.96 -1.83
C ASN A 126 9.64 -10.75 -0.44
N LEU A 127 10.43 -11.02 0.60
CA LEU A 127 10.01 -10.89 2.00
C LEU A 127 9.48 -9.48 2.35
N TYR A 128 10.15 -8.43 1.85
CA TYR A 128 9.76 -7.05 2.14
C TYR A 128 8.39 -6.71 1.51
N VAL A 129 8.18 -7.11 0.26
CA VAL A 129 6.88 -6.90 -0.42
C VAL A 129 5.78 -7.75 0.23
N ALA A 130 6.09 -8.99 0.65
CA ALA A 130 5.16 -9.84 1.40
C ALA A 130 4.71 -9.16 2.70
N GLN A 131 5.65 -8.58 3.46
CA GLN A 131 5.34 -7.81 4.67
C GLN A 131 4.45 -6.60 4.36
N ASN A 132 4.77 -5.84 3.32
CA ASN A 132 3.97 -4.67 2.94
C ASN A 132 2.54 -5.05 2.57
N ILE A 133 2.33 -6.15 1.85
CA ILE A 133 0.98 -6.62 1.50
C ILE A 133 0.21 -7.06 2.76
N LEU A 134 0.85 -7.78 3.69
CA LEU A 134 0.23 -8.18 4.96
C LEU A 134 -0.10 -7.00 5.87
N SER A 135 0.67 -5.92 5.76
CA SER A 135 0.46 -4.71 6.56
C SER A 135 -0.63 -3.80 6.00
N VAL A 136 -1.17 -4.08 4.82
CA VAL A 136 -2.26 -3.28 4.24
C VAL A 136 -3.45 -3.27 5.18
N GLN A 137 -3.87 -2.08 5.61
CA GLN A 137 -5.04 -1.90 6.46
C GLN A 137 -6.22 -1.39 5.63
N PRO A 138 -7.22 -2.24 5.35
CA PRO A 138 -8.39 -1.80 4.60
C PRO A 138 -9.18 -0.76 5.39
N PHE A 139 -9.35 0.40 4.79
CA PHE A 139 -10.12 1.50 5.37
C PHE A 139 -11.60 1.44 4.93
N SER A 140 -11.84 1.08 3.69
CA SER A 140 -13.17 0.86 3.10
C SER A 140 -13.05 -0.08 1.92
N TRP A 141 -13.93 -1.07 1.81
CA TRP A 141 -13.96 -2.00 0.68
C TRP A 141 -15.38 -2.51 0.41
N ARG A 142 -15.62 -3.05 -0.78
CA ARG A 142 -16.86 -3.71 -1.20
C ARG A 142 -16.55 -4.95 -2.03
N ASP A 143 -17.56 -5.79 -2.25
CA ASP A 143 -17.50 -6.97 -3.15
C ASP A 143 -16.34 -7.92 -2.80
N ASN A 144 -16.03 -8.08 -1.51
CA ASN A 144 -14.95 -8.93 -1.00
C ASN A 144 -13.56 -8.66 -1.63
N ILE A 145 -13.35 -7.48 -2.22
CA ILE A 145 -12.14 -7.16 -2.97
C ILE A 145 -10.85 -7.26 -2.12
N TYR A 146 -10.93 -6.99 -0.82
CA TYR A 146 -9.79 -7.15 0.09
C TYR A 146 -9.33 -8.61 0.18
N PHE A 147 -10.26 -9.53 0.32
CA PHE A 147 -9.95 -10.96 0.38
C PHE A 147 -9.45 -11.49 -0.96
N ARG A 148 -10.03 -11.01 -2.08
CA ARG A 148 -9.54 -11.30 -3.43
C ARG A 148 -8.10 -10.80 -3.61
N PHE A 149 -7.80 -9.59 -3.19
CA PHE A 149 -6.45 -9.02 -3.23
C PHE A 149 -5.45 -9.90 -2.47
N LEU A 150 -5.79 -10.35 -1.27
CA LEU A 150 -4.94 -11.25 -0.49
C LEU A 150 -4.79 -12.62 -1.16
N ASN A 151 -5.86 -13.16 -1.74
CA ASN A 151 -5.86 -14.47 -2.41
C ASN A 151 -4.99 -14.45 -3.68
N GLU A 152 -5.07 -13.41 -4.50
CA GLU A 152 -4.21 -13.23 -5.67
C GLU A 152 -2.72 -13.07 -5.29
N ASN A 153 -2.45 -12.66 -4.05
CA ASN A 153 -1.10 -12.56 -3.49
C ASN A 153 -0.75 -13.72 -2.53
N ASN A 154 -1.37 -14.89 -2.68
CA ASN A 154 -1.17 -16.06 -1.82
C ASN A 154 0.30 -16.57 -1.77
N TRP A 155 1.15 -16.16 -2.71
CA TRP A 155 2.59 -16.40 -2.68
C TRP A 155 3.28 -15.90 -1.39
N ILE A 156 2.63 -15.03 -0.62
CA ILE A 156 3.03 -14.56 0.71
C ILE A 156 3.29 -15.73 1.67
N LYS A 157 2.56 -16.85 1.54
CA LYS A 157 2.75 -18.08 2.32
C LYS A 157 4.19 -18.61 2.28
N LYS A 158 4.93 -18.33 1.20
CA LYS A 158 6.34 -18.68 1.10
C LYS A 158 7.18 -18.07 2.23
N TYR A 159 6.81 -16.89 2.70
CA TYR A 159 7.52 -16.13 3.73
C TYR A 159 6.83 -16.19 5.09
N TYR A 160 5.52 -16.26 5.11
CA TYR A 160 4.67 -16.26 6.30
C TYR A 160 3.80 -17.52 6.32
N LYS A 161 4.38 -18.62 6.85
CA LYS A 161 3.73 -19.95 6.85
C LYS A 161 2.39 -19.98 7.58
N ASN A 162 2.21 -19.12 8.59
CA ASN A 162 0.97 -19.00 9.35
C ASN A 162 -0.10 -18.15 8.65
N PHE A 163 0.22 -17.57 7.49
CA PHE A 163 -0.79 -16.87 6.70
C PHE A 163 -1.76 -17.88 6.11
N ASN A 164 -2.98 -17.87 6.60
CA ASN A 164 -4.06 -18.70 6.08
C ASN A 164 -5.27 -17.83 5.77
N LEU A 165 -5.70 -17.87 4.53
CA LEU A 165 -6.88 -17.15 4.05
C LEU A 165 -7.91 -18.21 3.63
N ASN A 166 -8.95 -18.38 4.46
CA ASN A 166 -10.12 -19.19 4.12
C ASN A 166 -11.09 -18.31 3.33
N TYR A 167 -10.81 -18.12 2.05
CA TYR A 167 -11.65 -17.34 1.15
C TYR A 167 -11.88 -18.11 -0.15
N GLU A 168 -13.13 -18.36 -0.46
CA GLU A 168 -13.56 -18.87 -1.76
C GLU A 168 -14.03 -17.69 -2.63
N ASP A 169 -13.40 -17.51 -3.77
CA ASP A 169 -13.75 -16.45 -4.70
C ASP A 169 -15.07 -16.80 -5.40
N LYS A 170 -16.14 -16.14 -4.99
CA LYS A 170 -17.39 -16.16 -5.75
C LYS A 170 -17.18 -15.27 -6.99
N LYS A 171 -16.94 -15.89 -8.13
CA LYS A 171 -16.82 -15.21 -9.42
C LYS A 171 -18.00 -14.25 -9.59
N THR A 172 -17.74 -12.97 -9.44
CA THR A 172 -18.71 -11.94 -9.81
C THR A 172 -18.65 -11.77 -11.31
N GLU A 173 -19.76 -11.98 -11.99
CA GLU A 173 -19.82 -11.75 -13.43
C GLU A 173 -19.45 -10.29 -13.73
N SER A 174 -18.43 -10.10 -14.52
CA SER A 174 -18.03 -8.78 -14.96
C SER A 174 -19.01 -8.27 -16.01
N LYS A 175 -19.71 -7.19 -15.71
CA LYS A 175 -20.53 -6.49 -16.70
C LYS A 175 -19.67 -6.11 -17.91
N ARG A 176 -20.21 -6.25 -19.12
CA ARG A 176 -19.54 -5.79 -20.34
C ARG A 176 -19.36 -4.28 -20.28
N ASP A 177 -18.15 -3.81 -20.52
CA ASP A 177 -17.88 -2.39 -20.61
C ASP A 177 -18.52 -1.79 -21.87
N SER A 178 -19.14 -0.62 -21.73
CA SER A 178 -19.57 0.14 -22.93
C SER A 178 -18.34 0.70 -23.65
N SER A 179 -18.39 0.78 -24.97
CA SER A 179 -17.35 1.35 -25.81
C SER A 179 -16.99 2.79 -25.39
N LEU A 180 -18.00 3.57 -24.99
CA LEU A 180 -17.83 4.92 -24.48
C LEU A 180 -16.93 4.96 -23.23
N MET A 181 -17.16 4.08 -22.27
CA MET A 181 -16.37 4.05 -21.03
C MET A 181 -14.94 3.60 -21.28
N ILE A 182 -14.71 2.68 -22.20
CA ILE A 182 -13.36 2.29 -22.62
C ILE A 182 -12.64 3.49 -23.25
N SER A 183 -13.33 4.26 -24.09
CA SER A 183 -12.77 5.46 -24.72
C SER A 183 -12.40 6.52 -23.67
N LEU A 184 -13.28 6.78 -22.71
CA LEU A 184 -13.02 7.73 -21.61
C LEU A 184 -11.82 7.30 -20.75
N GLU A 185 -11.72 6.02 -20.41
CA GLU A 185 -10.57 5.48 -19.68
C GLU A 185 -9.25 5.69 -20.44
N ASN A 186 -9.25 5.43 -21.75
CA ASN A 186 -8.09 5.65 -22.60
C ASN A 186 -7.70 7.13 -22.71
N ILE A 187 -8.68 8.04 -22.80
CA ILE A 187 -8.45 9.48 -22.82
C ILE A 187 -7.86 9.93 -21.48
N ALA A 188 -8.45 9.50 -20.35
CA ALA A 188 -7.94 9.79 -19.03
C ALA A 188 -6.49 9.30 -18.88
N ARG A 189 -6.21 8.07 -19.29
CA ARG A 189 -4.86 7.50 -19.27
C ARG A 189 -3.85 8.34 -20.04
N LYS A 190 -4.15 8.70 -21.29
CA LYS A 190 -3.25 9.52 -22.13
C LYS A 190 -2.95 10.87 -21.48
N LYS A 191 -3.98 11.56 -20.97
CA LYS A 191 -3.83 12.87 -20.30
C LYS A 191 -2.99 12.76 -19.03
N GLU A 192 -3.26 11.76 -18.21
CA GLU A 192 -2.56 11.60 -16.94
C GLU A 192 -1.11 11.14 -17.12
N ILE A 193 -0.82 10.24 -18.05
CA ILE A 193 0.56 9.85 -18.38
C ILE A 193 1.34 11.10 -18.81
N LYS A 194 0.83 11.90 -19.74
CA LYS A 194 1.47 13.15 -20.19
C LYS A 194 1.74 14.11 -19.02
N TYR A 195 0.82 14.20 -18.06
CA TYR A 195 1.02 15.03 -16.86
C TYR A 195 2.10 14.48 -15.95
N MET A 196 2.21 13.14 -15.82
CA MET A 196 3.16 12.47 -14.93
C MET A 196 4.56 12.31 -15.52
N GLU A 197 4.73 12.32 -16.85
CA GLU A 197 6.01 12.05 -17.53
C GLU A 197 7.19 12.85 -16.97
N LYS A 198 6.93 14.08 -16.51
CA LYS A 198 7.95 14.96 -15.91
C LYS A 198 8.43 14.50 -14.53
N ASP A 199 7.65 13.67 -13.85
CA ASP A 199 7.88 13.25 -12.47
C ASP A 199 8.19 11.75 -12.35
N ILE A 200 8.05 10.97 -13.44
CA ILE A 200 8.30 9.51 -13.43
C ILE A 200 9.80 9.26 -13.44
N THR A 201 10.27 8.49 -12.45
CA THR A 201 11.67 8.03 -12.34
C THR A 201 11.76 6.51 -12.29
N THR A 202 11.37 5.91 -11.17
CA THR A 202 11.41 4.45 -10.93
C THR A 202 10.01 3.87 -10.70
N GLU A 203 9.00 4.69 -10.88
CA GLU A 203 7.60 4.33 -10.67
C GLU A 203 7.13 3.31 -11.70
N ILE A 204 6.19 2.46 -11.29
CA ILE A 204 5.51 1.54 -12.20
C ILE A 204 4.25 2.24 -12.68
N VAL A 205 4.17 2.45 -13.99
CA VAL A 205 2.98 3.03 -14.64
C VAL A 205 2.60 2.17 -15.83
N ASN A 206 1.51 1.44 -15.71
CA ASN A 206 0.96 0.63 -16.78
C ASN A 206 -0.58 0.71 -16.79
N PRO A 207 -1.29 0.17 -17.79
CA PRO A 207 -2.74 0.33 -17.88
C PRO A 207 -3.54 -0.12 -16.67
N LYS A 208 -3.02 -1.06 -15.87
CA LYS A 208 -3.74 -1.69 -14.75
C LYS A 208 -3.06 -1.54 -13.39
N LEU A 209 -1.92 -0.86 -13.34
CA LEU A 209 -1.16 -0.66 -12.11
C LEU A 209 -0.43 0.67 -12.18
N ILE A 210 -0.60 1.48 -11.17
CA ILE A 210 0.23 2.65 -10.89
C ILE A 210 0.79 2.47 -9.48
N HIS A 211 2.12 2.54 -9.36
CA HIS A 211 2.79 2.49 -8.08
C HIS A 211 3.89 3.55 -8.03
N PHE A 212 3.61 4.63 -7.30
CA PHE A 212 4.57 5.70 -7.06
C PHE A 212 5.49 5.32 -5.91
N ASN A 213 6.70 4.88 -6.24
CA ASN A 213 7.75 4.57 -5.27
C ASN A 213 9.07 5.21 -5.73
N LYS A 214 9.24 6.51 -5.44
CA LYS A 214 10.42 7.28 -5.86
C LYS A 214 11.74 6.71 -5.34
N ASN A 215 11.72 6.06 -4.19
CA ASN A 215 12.90 5.45 -3.57
C ASN A 215 12.57 4.01 -3.21
N ASP A 216 12.73 3.09 -4.18
CA ASP A 216 12.55 1.67 -3.90
C ASP A 216 13.58 1.17 -2.87
N SER A 217 13.20 1.23 -1.61
CA SER A 217 14.01 0.79 -0.47
C SER A 217 14.20 -0.71 -0.39
N THR A 218 13.60 -1.49 -1.28
CA THR A 218 13.60 -2.97 -1.26
C THR A 218 15.01 -3.52 -1.16
N LYS A 219 15.91 -3.09 -2.02
CA LYS A 219 17.31 -3.58 -2.03
C LYS A 219 18.02 -3.24 -0.72
N LYS A 220 17.89 -2.01 -0.23
CA LYS A 220 18.53 -1.55 1.02
C LYS A 220 18.02 -2.34 2.23
N ILE A 221 16.70 -2.53 2.32
CA ILE A 221 16.08 -3.27 3.44
C ILE A 221 16.45 -4.74 3.40
N LEU A 222 16.39 -5.39 2.24
CA LEU A 222 16.76 -6.80 2.10
C LEU A 222 18.24 -7.05 2.35
N SER A 223 19.13 -6.16 1.92
CA SER A 223 20.57 -6.22 2.24
C SER A 223 20.79 -6.14 3.75
N ARG A 224 20.18 -5.14 4.39
CA ARG A 224 20.30 -4.96 5.84
C ARG A 224 19.75 -6.16 6.62
N TYR A 225 18.63 -6.71 6.18
CA TYR A 225 18.06 -7.93 6.76
C TYR A 225 19.04 -9.11 6.66
N LYS A 226 19.64 -9.33 5.48
CA LYS A 226 20.63 -10.41 5.28
C LYS A 226 21.88 -10.22 6.16
N GLU A 227 22.37 -8.99 6.29
CA GLU A 227 23.50 -8.69 7.18
C GLU A 227 23.21 -9.03 8.64
N ILE A 228 22.03 -8.65 9.11
CA ILE A 228 21.58 -8.94 10.47
C ILE A 228 21.47 -10.45 10.68
N LEU A 229 20.84 -11.18 9.75
CA LEU A 229 20.74 -12.64 9.82
C LEU A 229 22.11 -13.31 9.87
N LYS A 230 23.07 -12.90 9.03
CA LYS A 230 24.43 -13.45 8.99
C LYS A 230 25.17 -13.23 10.32
N LYS A 231 25.09 -12.02 10.87
CA LYS A 231 25.64 -11.71 12.20
C LYS A 231 25.06 -12.61 13.27
N TYR A 232 23.76 -12.84 13.21
CA TYR A 232 23.04 -13.68 14.15
C TYR A 232 23.44 -15.15 14.05
N GLN A 233 23.53 -15.70 12.86
CA GLN A 233 23.95 -17.09 12.62
C GLN A 233 25.41 -17.34 13.08
N ASN A 234 26.29 -16.35 12.91
CA ASN A 234 27.68 -16.45 13.34
C ASN A 234 27.85 -16.32 14.86
N SER A 235 26.90 -15.70 15.57
CA SER A 235 26.94 -15.59 17.04
C SER A 235 26.40 -16.85 17.75
N GLN A 236 25.89 -17.81 17.00
CA GLN A 236 25.40 -19.11 17.52
C GLN A 236 26.39 -20.27 17.28
N LYS A 237 27.46 -19.99 16.55
CA LYS A 237 28.62 -20.90 16.43
C LYS A 237 29.69 -20.55 17.45
#